data_636a264fcd121c4c3acb281ea06bce0a
#
_entry.id   636a264fcd121c4c3acb281ea06bce0a
#
_cell.length_a   1.000
_cell.length_b   1.000
_cell.length_c   1.000
_cell.angle_alpha   90.00
_cell.angle_beta   90.00
_cell.angle_gamma   90.00
#
_symmetry.space_group_name_H-M   'P 1'
#
loop_
_entity.id
_entity.type
_entity.pdbx_description
1 polymer ?
#
loop_
_entity_poly.entity_id
_entity_poly.type
_entity_poly.pdbx_seq_one_letter_code
_entity_poly.pdbx_strand_id
1 'polypeptide(L)'
;KRIKEVEIDKAAAVNEQDFERAAELRDKQKALTEELEQKKNEWAAKNERSNSVVKAEDIAEIVAMWTGIPVVQLTQEESERLLHLEDTLHKRVIGQDEAVTAIAKAIRRGRVGLKDKNRPIGSFIFLGPTGVGKTELCKALAEVMFGDEKAMIRLDMSEYMEKHTVSRLVGSPPGYVGFDEGGQLTEAVRRKPYSVVLFDEIEKAHPDVFNMLLQILDDGRLTDSQGKVVSFKNTIIIMTSNIGA
;
A
#
# COMPACT_ATOMS: atom_id res chain seq x y z
N LYS A 1 17.05 -6.77 -38.35
CA LYS A 1 16.74 -5.79 -39.42
C LYS A 1 17.99 -5.54 -40.29
N ARG A 2 19.10 -5.02 -39.75
CA ARG A 2 20.31 -4.68 -40.49
C ARG A 2 20.87 -5.84 -41.38
N ILE A 3 20.88 -7.08 -40.89
CA ILE A 3 21.32 -8.23 -41.69
C ILE A 3 20.44 -8.46 -42.92
N LYS A 4 19.10 -8.35 -42.78
CA LYS A 4 18.17 -8.49 -43.89
C LYS A 4 18.29 -7.36 -44.92
N GLU A 5 18.61 -6.14 -44.49
CA GLU A 5 18.88 -5.02 -45.39
C GLU A 5 20.15 -5.27 -46.21
N VAL A 6 21.23 -5.70 -45.57
CA VAL A 6 22.49 -6.06 -46.24
C VAL A 6 22.30 -7.27 -47.19
N GLU A 7 21.41 -8.23 -46.88
CA GLU A 7 21.06 -9.34 -47.78
C GLU A 7 20.36 -8.85 -49.05
N ILE A 8 19.42 -7.91 -48.92
CA ILE A 8 18.73 -7.32 -50.05
C ILE A 8 19.68 -6.52 -50.93
N ASP A 9 20.51 -5.68 -50.32
CA ASP A 9 21.53 -4.89 -51.05
C ASP A 9 22.56 -5.76 -51.76
N LYS A 10 22.98 -6.86 -51.14
CA LYS A 10 23.86 -7.85 -51.76
C LYS A 10 23.23 -8.53 -52.98
N ALA A 11 21.94 -8.90 -52.88
CA ALA A 11 21.20 -9.49 -53.98
C ALA A 11 21.04 -8.49 -55.17
N ALA A 12 20.83 -7.21 -54.86
CA ALA A 12 20.76 -6.14 -55.87
C ALA A 12 22.14 -5.97 -56.55
N ALA A 13 23.24 -5.89 -55.81
CA ALA A 13 24.58 -5.75 -56.36
C ALA A 13 24.97 -6.94 -57.27
N VAL A 14 24.56 -8.16 -56.93
CA VAL A 14 24.78 -9.36 -57.77
C VAL A 14 24.01 -9.25 -59.09
N ASN A 15 22.76 -8.75 -59.06
CA ASN A 15 21.94 -8.57 -60.23
C ASN A 15 22.48 -7.47 -61.18
N GLU A 16 23.14 -6.45 -60.61
CA GLU A 16 23.77 -5.35 -61.32
C GLU A 16 25.20 -5.74 -61.84
N GLN A 17 25.63 -6.97 -61.58
CA GLN A 17 26.96 -7.48 -61.91
C GLN A 17 28.14 -6.70 -61.24
N ASP A 18 27.85 -5.97 -60.15
CA ASP A 18 28.83 -5.27 -59.35
C ASP A 18 29.44 -6.25 -58.29
N PHE A 19 30.37 -7.05 -58.71
CA PHE A 19 30.97 -8.11 -57.89
C PHE A 19 31.86 -7.56 -56.76
N GLU A 20 32.41 -6.36 -56.92
CA GLU A 20 33.22 -5.72 -55.89
C GLU A 20 32.37 -5.30 -54.70
N ARG A 21 31.27 -4.63 -54.98
CA ARG A 21 30.24 -4.24 -53.99
C ARG A 21 29.58 -5.44 -53.35
N ALA A 22 29.28 -6.50 -54.11
CA ALA A 22 28.71 -7.74 -53.58
C ALA A 22 29.67 -8.45 -52.60
N ALA A 23 31.02 -8.38 -52.85
CA ALA A 23 32.02 -8.92 -51.93
C ALA A 23 32.11 -8.13 -50.61
N GLU A 24 32.08 -6.80 -50.67
CA GLU A 24 32.04 -5.93 -49.47
C GLU A 24 30.79 -6.18 -48.61
N LEU A 25 29.63 -6.31 -49.24
CA LEU A 25 28.35 -6.58 -48.55
C LEU A 25 28.33 -7.98 -47.92
N ARG A 26 28.99 -8.98 -48.54
CA ARG A 26 29.17 -10.31 -47.97
C ARG A 26 30.00 -10.28 -46.69
N ASP A 27 31.11 -9.54 -46.73
CA ASP A 27 32.02 -9.44 -45.59
C ASP A 27 31.33 -8.67 -44.44
N LYS A 28 30.55 -7.64 -44.76
CA LYS A 28 29.71 -6.90 -43.80
C LYS A 28 28.60 -7.78 -43.21
N GLN A 29 27.95 -8.63 -44.01
CA GLN A 29 26.96 -9.60 -43.55
C GLN A 29 27.59 -10.59 -42.56
N LYS A 30 28.81 -11.11 -42.87
CA LYS A 30 29.53 -12.04 -42.01
C LYS A 30 29.89 -11.40 -40.68
N ALA A 31 30.43 -10.18 -40.67
CA ALA A 31 30.75 -9.45 -39.45
C ALA A 31 29.52 -9.19 -38.57
N LEU A 32 28.39 -8.79 -39.16
CA LEU A 32 27.14 -8.58 -38.43
C LEU A 32 26.55 -9.89 -37.84
N THR A 33 26.77 -11.01 -38.53
CA THR A 33 26.32 -12.33 -38.03
C THR A 33 27.17 -12.79 -36.84
N GLU A 34 28.49 -12.60 -36.93
CA GLU A 34 29.42 -12.90 -35.84
C GLU A 34 29.14 -12.02 -34.61
N GLU A 35 28.88 -10.73 -34.81
CA GLU A 35 28.48 -9.81 -33.72
C GLU A 35 27.18 -10.24 -33.06
N LEU A 36 26.22 -10.72 -33.86
CA LEU A 36 24.93 -11.19 -33.34
C LEU A 36 25.09 -12.48 -32.53
N GLU A 37 25.94 -13.41 -32.97
CA GLU A 37 26.27 -14.63 -32.22
C GLU A 37 26.99 -14.31 -30.89
N GLN A 38 27.97 -13.41 -30.93
CA GLN A 38 28.66 -12.97 -29.71
C GLN A 38 27.66 -12.35 -28.70
N LYS A 39 26.82 -11.44 -29.16
CA LYS A 39 25.77 -10.83 -28.29
C LYS A 39 24.77 -11.84 -27.76
N LYS A 40 24.39 -12.86 -28.56
CA LYS A 40 23.52 -13.95 -28.08
C LYS A 40 24.18 -14.79 -26.99
N ASN A 41 25.48 -15.12 -27.18
CA ASN A 41 26.23 -15.90 -26.21
C ASN A 41 26.49 -15.11 -24.92
N GLU A 42 26.77 -13.81 -25.01
CA GLU A 42 26.86 -12.91 -23.84
C GLU A 42 25.55 -12.82 -23.09
N TRP A 43 24.46 -12.72 -23.84
CA TRP A 43 23.11 -12.67 -23.24
C TRP A 43 22.73 -14.00 -22.58
N ALA A 44 23.03 -15.15 -23.23
CA ALA A 44 22.78 -16.45 -22.65
C ALA A 44 23.64 -16.68 -21.39
N ALA A 45 24.94 -16.33 -21.42
CA ALA A 45 25.84 -16.44 -20.26
C ALA A 45 25.39 -15.50 -19.09
N LYS A 46 24.83 -14.34 -19.42
CA LYS A 46 24.29 -13.41 -18.44
C LYS A 46 22.99 -13.92 -17.82
N ASN A 47 22.13 -14.60 -18.61
CA ASN A 47 20.90 -15.22 -18.15
C ASN A 47 21.13 -16.56 -17.42
N GLU A 48 22.15 -17.33 -17.78
CA GLU A 48 22.53 -18.53 -17.00
C GLU A 48 23.06 -18.16 -15.60
N ARG A 49 23.68 -16.98 -15.45
CA ARG A 49 24.08 -16.44 -14.14
C ARG A 49 22.92 -15.85 -13.35
N SER A 50 21.86 -15.45 -13.99
CA SER A 50 20.59 -15.18 -13.34
C SER A 50 19.75 -16.46 -13.24
N ASN A 51 20.22 -17.44 -12.47
CA ASN A 51 19.34 -18.41 -11.83
C ASN A 51 18.41 -17.57 -10.94
N SER A 52 17.34 -17.09 -11.52
CA SER A 52 16.26 -16.43 -10.78
C SER A 52 15.57 -17.52 -9.96
N VAL A 53 16.19 -17.86 -8.85
CA VAL A 53 15.54 -18.64 -7.82
C VAL A 53 14.38 -17.76 -7.35
N VAL A 54 13.17 -18.15 -7.66
CA VAL A 54 11.97 -17.50 -7.17
C VAL A 54 12.01 -17.58 -5.65
N LYS A 55 12.14 -16.44 -4.99
CA LYS A 55 12.17 -16.34 -3.53
C LYS A 55 10.75 -16.22 -2.99
N ALA A 56 10.60 -16.47 -1.70
CA ALA A 56 9.32 -16.28 -1.01
C ALA A 56 8.82 -14.83 -1.11
N GLU A 57 9.76 -13.86 -1.15
CA GLU A 57 9.44 -12.43 -1.30
C GLU A 57 8.80 -12.13 -2.66
N ASP A 58 9.29 -12.73 -3.75
CA ASP A 58 8.75 -12.54 -5.11
C ASP A 58 7.30 -13.03 -5.20
N ILE A 59 7.01 -14.17 -4.55
CA ILE A 59 5.65 -14.73 -4.48
C ILE A 59 4.78 -13.83 -3.60
N ALA A 60 5.31 -13.34 -2.49
CA ALA A 60 4.58 -12.46 -1.57
C ALA A 60 4.19 -11.13 -2.23
N GLU A 61 5.05 -10.54 -3.08
CA GLU A 61 4.72 -9.35 -3.86
C GLU A 61 3.53 -9.58 -4.80
N ILE A 62 3.52 -10.70 -5.53
CA ILE A 62 2.42 -11.03 -6.44
C ILE A 62 1.12 -11.26 -5.67
N VAL A 63 1.17 -11.99 -4.56
CA VAL A 63 0.02 -12.23 -3.70
C VAL A 63 -0.49 -10.93 -3.09
N ALA A 64 0.40 -10.05 -2.64
CA ALA A 64 0.06 -8.73 -2.12
C ALA A 64 -0.66 -7.88 -3.18
N MET A 65 -0.18 -7.91 -4.41
CA MET A 65 -0.79 -7.18 -5.53
C MET A 65 -2.21 -7.67 -5.83
N TRP A 66 -2.48 -8.96 -5.72
CA TRP A 66 -3.79 -9.55 -6.00
C TRP A 66 -4.78 -9.42 -4.85
N THR A 67 -4.30 -9.57 -3.61
CA THR A 67 -5.15 -9.65 -2.41
C THR A 67 -5.24 -8.33 -1.65
N GLY A 68 -4.32 -7.39 -1.87
CA GLY A 68 -4.17 -6.17 -1.09
C GLY A 68 -3.58 -6.42 0.32
N ILE A 69 -3.11 -7.65 0.61
CA ILE A 69 -2.45 -7.97 1.89
C ILE A 69 -1.01 -7.46 1.83
N PRO A 70 -0.54 -6.63 2.77
CA PRO A 70 0.84 -6.12 2.77
C PRO A 70 1.89 -7.23 2.76
N VAL A 71 2.96 -7.06 1.95
CA VAL A 71 4.08 -8.03 1.83
C VAL A 71 4.65 -8.40 3.20
N VAL A 72 4.78 -7.41 4.09
CA VAL A 72 5.30 -7.58 5.46
C VAL A 72 4.49 -8.61 6.26
N GLN A 73 3.18 -8.72 6.01
CA GLN A 73 2.33 -9.72 6.67
C GLN A 73 2.46 -11.12 6.06
N LEU A 74 3.03 -11.24 4.87
CA LEU A 74 3.21 -12.51 4.18
C LEU A 74 4.60 -13.11 4.40
N THR A 75 5.63 -12.27 4.63
CA THR A 75 7.04 -12.67 4.65
C THR A 75 7.66 -12.76 6.02
N GLN A 76 7.14 -12.01 7.00
CA GLN A 76 7.67 -12.01 8.36
C GLN A 76 6.74 -12.74 9.32
N GLU A 77 7.31 -13.50 10.24
CA GLU A 77 6.56 -14.03 11.36
C GLU A 77 5.99 -12.87 12.18
N GLU A 78 4.70 -12.86 12.33
CA GLU A 78 3.97 -11.79 13.03
C GLU A 78 4.47 -11.63 14.47
N SER A 79 4.88 -12.72 15.10
CA SER A 79 5.45 -12.74 16.45
C SER A 79 6.73 -11.91 16.57
N GLU A 80 7.67 -12.00 15.61
CA GLU A 80 8.90 -11.23 15.63
C GLU A 80 8.65 -9.73 15.49
N ARG A 81 7.75 -9.34 14.60
CA ARG A 81 7.38 -7.93 14.40
C ARG A 81 6.80 -7.33 15.67
N LEU A 82 5.93 -8.07 16.34
CA LEU A 82 5.27 -7.62 17.55
C LEU A 82 6.22 -7.55 18.76
N LEU A 83 7.27 -8.41 18.82
CA LEU A 83 8.30 -8.32 19.84
C LEU A 83 9.10 -7.01 19.75
N HIS A 84 9.45 -6.60 18.53
CA HIS A 84 10.28 -5.41 18.29
C HIS A 84 9.46 -4.15 17.94
N LEU A 85 8.14 -4.16 18.15
CA LEU A 85 7.26 -3.05 17.78
C LEU A 85 7.63 -1.75 18.51
N GLU A 86 7.90 -1.80 19.80
CA GLU A 86 8.30 -0.64 20.61
C GLU A 86 9.61 -0.03 20.13
N ASP A 87 10.63 -0.84 19.94
CA ASP A 87 11.97 -0.41 19.47
C ASP A 87 11.88 0.25 18.09
N THR A 88 11.04 -0.31 17.24
CA THR A 88 10.87 0.20 15.87
C THR A 88 10.10 1.52 15.84
N LEU A 89 9.09 1.69 16.69
CA LEU A 89 8.37 2.96 16.82
C LEU A 89 9.27 4.04 17.42
N HIS A 90 10.12 3.72 18.39
CA HIS A 90 11.06 4.67 19.01
C HIS A 90 12.16 5.17 18.05
N LYS A 91 12.43 4.48 16.95
CA LYS A 91 13.35 5.00 15.91
C LYS A 91 12.82 6.28 15.24
N ARG A 92 11.51 6.46 15.20
CA ARG A 92 10.86 7.64 14.57
C ARG A 92 10.24 8.58 15.58
N VAL A 93 9.70 8.06 16.67
CA VAL A 93 8.96 8.83 17.67
C VAL A 93 9.84 8.95 18.92
N ILE A 94 10.38 10.13 19.11
CA ILE A 94 11.22 10.44 20.30
C ILE A 94 10.29 10.88 21.42
N GLY A 95 10.44 10.26 22.59
CA GLY A 95 9.52 10.41 23.70
C GLY A 95 8.23 9.60 23.49
N GLN A 96 7.17 9.95 24.23
CA GLN A 96 5.89 9.24 24.18
C GLN A 96 5.97 7.76 24.58
N ASP A 97 6.89 7.40 25.47
CA ASP A 97 7.19 6.02 25.87
C ASP A 97 5.95 5.28 26.38
N GLU A 98 5.12 5.96 27.17
CA GLU A 98 3.87 5.40 27.68
C GLU A 98 2.88 5.08 26.54
N ALA A 99 2.74 5.98 25.57
CA ALA A 99 1.84 5.78 24.44
C ALA A 99 2.31 4.63 23.55
N VAL A 100 3.61 4.59 23.22
CA VAL A 100 4.22 3.53 22.41
C VAL A 100 4.07 2.17 23.11
N THR A 101 4.36 2.10 24.40
CA THR A 101 4.21 0.87 25.20
C THR A 101 2.74 0.42 25.28
N ALA A 102 1.81 1.36 25.46
CA ALA A 102 0.36 1.05 25.52
C ALA A 102 -0.14 0.49 24.20
N ILE A 103 0.26 1.08 23.06
CA ILE A 103 -0.08 0.62 21.71
C ILE A 103 0.47 -0.80 21.50
N ALA A 104 1.75 -1.01 21.75
CA ALA A 104 2.39 -2.30 21.54
C ALA A 104 1.74 -3.41 22.39
N LYS A 105 1.46 -3.13 23.67
CA LYS A 105 0.74 -4.06 24.53
C LYS A 105 -0.67 -4.37 24.04
N ALA A 106 -1.41 -3.37 23.54
CA ALA A 106 -2.75 -3.56 23.06
C ALA A 106 -2.78 -4.39 21.77
N ILE A 107 -1.86 -4.12 20.84
CA ILE A 107 -1.72 -4.89 19.59
C ILE A 107 -1.32 -6.34 19.89
N ARG A 108 -0.33 -6.56 20.75
CA ARG A 108 0.07 -7.92 21.18
C ARG A 108 -1.10 -8.69 21.81
N ARG A 109 -1.88 -8.07 22.72
CA ARG A 109 -3.08 -8.70 23.31
C ARG A 109 -4.13 -9.04 22.26
N GLY A 110 -4.33 -8.17 21.28
CA GLY A 110 -5.26 -8.39 20.19
C GLY A 110 -4.92 -9.63 19.35
N ARG A 111 -3.65 -10.00 19.27
CA ARG A 111 -3.17 -11.13 18.45
C ARG A 111 -3.15 -12.49 19.17
N VAL A 112 -3.05 -12.51 20.49
CA VAL A 112 -3.07 -13.76 21.28
C VAL A 112 -4.45 -14.44 21.34
N GLY A 113 -5.41 -13.97 20.54
CA GLY A 113 -6.75 -14.57 20.44
C GLY A 113 -7.75 -14.12 21.51
N LEU A 114 -7.38 -13.13 22.32
CA LEU A 114 -8.26 -12.51 23.33
C LEU A 114 -9.20 -11.44 22.72
N LYS A 115 -9.09 -11.21 21.41
CA LYS A 115 -9.86 -10.20 20.69
C LYS A 115 -11.05 -10.84 19.97
N ASP A 116 -12.19 -10.14 19.95
CA ASP A 116 -13.28 -10.45 19.06
C ASP A 116 -12.84 -10.32 17.59
N LYS A 117 -13.04 -11.39 16.80
CA LYS A 117 -12.65 -11.47 15.39
C LYS A 117 -13.36 -10.43 14.50
N ASN A 118 -14.43 -9.83 15.00
CA ASN A 118 -15.20 -8.84 14.27
C ASN A 118 -14.69 -7.41 14.46
N ARG A 119 -13.91 -7.11 15.48
CA ARG A 119 -13.46 -5.74 15.80
C ARG A 119 -12.18 -5.36 15.05
N PRO A 120 -11.86 -4.05 14.90
CA PRO A 120 -10.58 -3.54 14.37
C PRO A 120 -9.36 -4.13 15.08
N ILE A 121 -8.17 -4.13 14.48
CA ILE A 121 -6.92 -4.65 15.09
C ILE A 121 -6.67 -4.01 16.45
N GLY A 122 -6.89 -2.70 16.55
CA GLY A 122 -6.83 -1.93 17.77
C GLY A 122 -7.59 -0.61 17.60
N SER A 123 -8.03 -0.04 18.72
CA SER A 123 -8.64 1.28 18.76
C SER A 123 -8.04 2.08 19.91
N PHE A 124 -7.63 3.31 19.63
CA PHE A 124 -6.90 4.17 20.56
C PHE A 124 -7.46 5.59 20.54
N ILE A 125 -7.40 6.24 21.69
CA ILE A 125 -7.66 7.67 21.84
C ILE A 125 -6.39 8.33 22.35
N PHE A 126 -5.87 9.30 21.57
CA PHE A 126 -4.69 10.08 21.95
C PHE A 126 -5.15 11.46 22.43
N LEU A 127 -4.94 11.71 23.70
CA LEU A 127 -5.25 12.99 24.34
C LEU A 127 -3.97 13.79 24.52
N GLY A 128 -4.02 15.09 24.29
CA GLY A 128 -2.89 15.99 24.51
C GLY A 128 -2.84 17.17 23.54
N PRO A 129 -1.97 18.17 23.81
CA PRO A 129 -1.86 19.38 23.00
C PRO A 129 -1.43 19.11 21.56
N THR A 130 -1.60 20.09 20.68
CA THR A 130 -1.10 20.02 19.30
C THR A 130 0.43 20.00 19.28
N GLY A 131 1.02 19.35 18.27
CA GLY A 131 2.47 19.34 18.08
C GLY A 131 3.26 18.31 18.86
N VAL A 132 2.63 17.51 19.74
CA VAL A 132 3.32 16.48 20.54
C VAL A 132 3.63 15.17 19.78
N GLY A 133 3.38 15.11 18.48
CA GLY A 133 3.74 13.95 17.66
C GLY A 133 2.62 12.91 17.44
N LYS A 134 1.36 13.20 17.80
CA LYS A 134 0.23 12.25 17.64
C LYS A 134 0.12 11.72 16.19
N THR A 135 0.17 12.60 15.21
CA THR A 135 0.09 12.24 13.78
C THR A 135 1.33 11.48 13.31
N GLU A 136 2.52 11.84 13.81
CA GLU A 136 3.76 11.13 13.45
C GLU A 136 3.78 9.71 13.99
N LEU A 137 3.26 9.50 15.20
CA LEU A 137 3.08 8.17 15.76
C LEU A 137 2.13 7.31 14.92
N CYS A 138 1.06 7.90 14.36
CA CYS A 138 0.15 7.20 13.45
C CYS A 138 0.84 6.78 12.14
N LYS A 139 1.70 7.64 11.56
CA LYS A 139 2.49 7.31 10.37
C LYS A 139 3.50 6.21 10.65
N ALA A 140 4.25 6.32 11.74
CA ALA A 140 5.19 5.30 12.15
C ALA A 140 4.50 3.95 12.38
N LEU A 141 3.32 3.96 12.99
CA LEU A 141 2.52 2.75 13.18
C LEU A 141 2.04 2.14 11.86
N ALA A 142 1.61 2.97 10.90
CA ALA A 142 1.22 2.51 9.57
C ALA A 142 2.38 1.84 8.83
N GLU A 143 3.56 2.44 8.88
CA GLU A 143 4.79 1.88 8.28
C GLU A 143 5.17 0.55 8.91
N VAL A 144 5.22 0.47 10.24
CA VAL A 144 5.63 -0.75 10.94
C VAL A 144 4.60 -1.87 10.76
N MET A 145 3.31 -1.55 10.84
CA MET A 145 2.26 -2.57 10.77
C MET A 145 1.93 -3.01 9.34
N PHE A 146 2.01 -2.11 8.37
CA PHE A 146 1.54 -2.34 7.00
C PHE A 146 2.61 -2.12 5.94
N GLY A 147 3.83 -1.72 6.33
CA GLY A 147 4.97 -1.59 5.41
C GLY A 147 5.02 -0.28 4.62
N ASP A 148 4.03 0.60 4.76
CA ASP A 148 3.98 1.90 4.06
C ASP A 148 3.30 2.95 4.96
N GLU A 149 3.94 4.10 5.15
CA GLU A 149 3.31 5.22 5.87
C GLU A 149 2.06 5.76 5.14
N LYS A 150 1.96 5.55 3.82
CA LYS A 150 0.78 5.87 3.02
C LYS A 150 -0.41 4.94 3.30
N ALA A 151 -0.22 3.87 4.07
CA ALA A 151 -1.30 3.06 4.60
C ALA A 151 -2.01 3.75 5.79
N MET A 152 -1.96 5.08 5.85
CA MET A 152 -2.71 5.92 6.79
C MET A 152 -3.80 6.69 6.04
N ILE A 153 -5.02 6.63 6.56
CA ILE A 153 -6.18 7.41 6.12
C ILE A 153 -6.43 8.46 7.21
N ARG A 154 -6.20 9.73 6.90
CA ARG A 154 -6.45 10.82 7.84
C ARG A 154 -7.73 11.56 7.50
N LEU A 155 -8.57 11.75 8.49
CA LEU A 155 -9.82 12.51 8.43
C LEU A 155 -9.77 13.60 9.50
N ASP A 156 -9.82 14.85 9.10
CA ASP A 156 -9.89 15.99 10.00
C ASP A 156 -11.36 16.26 10.37
N MET A 157 -11.70 16.07 11.64
CA MET A 157 -13.08 16.18 12.09
C MET A 157 -13.60 17.62 12.11
N SER A 158 -12.75 18.61 11.97
CA SER A 158 -13.17 20.00 11.77
C SER A 158 -13.94 20.19 10.45
N GLU A 159 -13.72 19.33 9.45
CA GLU A 159 -14.48 19.33 8.20
C GLU A 159 -15.87 18.67 8.32
N TYR A 160 -16.14 17.97 9.43
CA TYR A 160 -17.36 17.16 9.67
C TYR A 160 -18.15 17.63 10.88
N MET A 161 -18.17 18.94 11.11
CA MET A 161 -18.90 19.57 12.22
C MET A 161 -20.42 19.63 11.98
N GLU A 162 -20.83 19.62 10.72
CA GLU A 162 -22.23 19.75 10.33
C GLU A 162 -22.81 18.44 9.81
N LYS A 163 -24.10 18.20 10.04
CA LYS A 163 -24.78 16.96 9.66
C LYS A 163 -24.64 16.62 8.17
N HIS A 164 -24.74 17.62 7.30
CA HIS A 164 -24.61 17.39 5.86
C HIS A 164 -23.18 17.00 5.42
N THR A 165 -22.15 17.36 6.18
CA THR A 165 -20.77 16.95 5.89
C THR A 165 -20.49 15.51 6.31
N VAL A 166 -21.19 14.99 7.32
CA VAL A 166 -21.06 13.60 7.78
C VAL A 166 -21.43 12.60 6.68
N SER A 167 -22.45 12.93 5.86
CA SER A 167 -22.83 12.07 4.73
C SER A 167 -21.68 11.87 3.72
N ARG A 168 -20.72 12.79 3.63
CA ARG A 168 -19.53 12.61 2.78
C ARG A 168 -18.63 11.45 3.24
N LEU A 169 -18.68 11.06 4.52
CA LEU A 169 -17.89 9.94 5.04
C LEU A 169 -18.40 8.58 4.55
N VAL A 170 -19.73 8.42 4.50
CA VAL A 170 -20.39 7.16 4.12
C VAL A 170 -21.02 7.20 2.73
N GLY A 171 -21.10 8.38 2.12
CA GLY A 171 -21.73 8.64 0.83
C GLY A 171 -23.09 9.34 0.96
N SER A 172 -23.49 10.04 -0.09
CA SER A 172 -24.78 10.73 -0.17
C SER A 172 -25.91 9.74 -0.39
N PRO A 173 -27.11 9.97 0.18
CA PRO A 173 -28.29 9.15 -0.10
C PRO A 173 -28.70 9.21 -1.59
N PRO A 174 -29.44 8.21 -2.09
CA PRO A 174 -29.97 8.22 -3.45
C PRO A 174 -30.73 9.51 -3.77
N GLY A 175 -30.45 10.11 -4.91
CA GLY A 175 -31.08 11.35 -5.38
C GLY A 175 -30.37 12.64 -4.93
N TYR A 176 -29.29 12.56 -4.15
CA TYR A 176 -28.46 13.72 -3.82
C TYR A 176 -27.19 13.77 -4.66
N VAL A 177 -26.66 14.99 -4.84
CA VAL A 177 -25.38 15.21 -5.54
C VAL A 177 -24.26 14.46 -4.82
N GLY A 178 -23.42 13.73 -5.59
CA GLY A 178 -22.31 12.94 -5.04
C GLY A 178 -22.67 11.50 -4.63
N PHE A 179 -23.86 11.00 -4.97
CA PHE A 179 -24.25 9.60 -4.69
C PHE A 179 -23.31 8.59 -5.38
N ASP A 180 -22.88 8.87 -6.61
CA ASP A 180 -22.01 7.97 -7.39
C ASP A 180 -20.55 7.99 -6.92
N GLU A 181 -20.12 9.00 -6.18
CA GLU A 181 -18.74 9.15 -5.72
C GLU A 181 -18.39 8.23 -4.53
N GLY A 182 -19.41 7.68 -3.86
CA GLY A 182 -19.22 6.89 -2.64
C GLY A 182 -18.77 7.74 -1.44
N GLY A 183 -18.63 7.11 -0.28
CA GLY A 183 -18.17 7.80 0.94
C GLY A 183 -16.66 7.89 1.03
N GLN A 184 -16.13 9.02 1.45
CA GLN A 184 -14.68 9.25 1.56
C GLN A 184 -14.01 8.22 2.47
N LEU A 185 -14.58 7.92 3.62
CA LEU A 185 -14.07 6.92 4.55
C LEU A 185 -14.25 5.50 4.00
N THR A 186 -15.47 5.17 3.55
CA THR A 186 -15.80 3.83 3.08
C THR A 186 -15.00 3.44 1.84
N GLU A 187 -14.84 4.35 0.87
CA GLU A 187 -14.02 4.12 -0.30
C GLU A 187 -12.53 4.02 0.02
N ALA A 188 -12.02 4.88 0.90
CA ALA A 188 -10.61 4.84 1.30
C ALA A 188 -10.25 3.50 1.96
N VAL A 189 -11.08 3.02 2.89
CA VAL A 189 -10.86 1.73 3.58
C VAL A 189 -11.09 0.54 2.63
N ARG A 190 -12.05 0.61 1.71
CA ARG A 190 -12.26 -0.41 0.70
C ARG A 190 -11.05 -0.60 -0.20
N ARG A 191 -10.39 0.52 -0.58
CA ARG A 191 -9.16 0.51 -1.39
C ARG A 191 -7.93 0.09 -0.60
N LYS A 192 -7.90 0.42 0.71
CA LYS A 192 -6.78 0.10 1.62
C LYS A 192 -7.32 -0.58 2.88
N PRO A 193 -7.68 -1.87 2.80
CA PRO A 193 -8.28 -2.57 3.94
C PRO A 193 -7.30 -2.76 5.10
N TYR A 194 -5.99 -2.73 4.83
CA TYR A 194 -4.92 -2.75 5.83
C TYR A 194 -4.38 -1.34 6.01
N SER A 195 -4.94 -0.60 6.95
CA SER A 195 -4.59 0.81 7.15
C SER A 195 -4.78 1.27 8.59
N VAL A 196 -4.11 2.36 8.93
CA VAL A 196 -4.40 3.16 10.13
C VAL A 196 -5.39 4.24 9.73
N VAL A 197 -6.55 4.27 10.38
CA VAL A 197 -7.56 5.31 10.19
C VAL A 197 -7.48 6.28 11.35
N LEU A 198 -7.07 7.51 11.05
CA LEU A 198 -6.92 8.60 12.02
C LEU A 198 -8.09 9.58 11.90
N PHE A 199 -8.88 9.68 12.97
CA PHE A 199 -9.88 10.72 13.18
C PHE A 199 -9.24 11.83 14.01
N ASP A 200 -8.81 12.90 13.36
CA ASP A 200 -8.10 14.00 14.00
C ASP A 200 -9.10 15.03 14.56
N GLU A 201 -8.86 15.52 15.79
CA GLU A 201 -9.72 16.48 16.50
C GLU A 201 -11.17 16.01 16.67
N ILE A 202 -11.33 14.77 17.20
CA ILE A 202 -12.63 14.11 17.32
C ILE A 202 -13.69 14.91 18.11
N GLU A 203 -13.25 15.79 19.00
CA GLU A 203 -14.12 16.69 19.77
C GLU A 203 -14.89 17.69 18.90
N LYS A 204 -14.43 17.94 17.68
CA LYS A 204 -15.10 18.84 16.73
C LYS A 204 -16.17 18.14 15.89
N ALA A 205 -16.18 16.81 15.89
CA ALA A 205 -17.07 16.02 15.06
C ALA A 205 -18.55 16.22 15.43
N HIS A 206 -19.42 16.19 14.42
CA HIS A 206 -20.86 16.11 14.64
C HIS A 206 -21.23 14.81 15.40
N PRO A 207 -22.26 14.81 16.26
CA PRO A 207 -22.68 13.61 17.01
C PRO A 207 -22.92 12.36 16.16
N ASP A 208 -23.38 12.50 14.92
CA ASP A 208 -23.58 11.37 14.00
C ASP A 208 -22.30 10.62 13.65
N VAL A 209 -21.13 11.27 13.74
CA VAL A 209 -19.81 10.61 13.56
C VAL A 209 -19.58 9.59 14.68
N PHE A 210 -19.99 9.90 15.92
CA PHE A 210 -19.84 8.95 17.03
C PHE A 210 -20.71 7.71 16.84
N ASN A 211 -21.93 7.85 16.29
CA ASN A 211 -22.79 6.72 15.98
C ASN A 211 -22.15 5.79 14.93
N MET A 212 -21.49 6.38 13.93
CA MET A 212 -20.74 5.65 12.93
C MET A 212 -19.51 4.96 13.53
N LEU A 213 -18.78 5.63 14.41
CA LEU A 213 -17.64 5.05 15.12
C LEU A 213 -18.05 3.87 15.98
N LEU A 214 -19.22 3.91 16.65
CA LEU A 214 -19.72 2.77 17.42
C LEU A 214 -19.89 1.53 16.55
N GLN A 215 -20.44 1.64 15.34
CA GLN A 215 -20.54 0.50 14.42
C GLN A 215 -19.17 -0.04 14.03
N ILE A 216 -18.21 0.85 13.76
CA ILE A 216 -16.84 0.45 13.42
C ILE A 216 -16.18 -0.28 14.57
N LEU A 217 -16.30 0.25 15.80
CA LEU A 217 -15.61 -0.27 16.98
C LEU A 217 -16.23 -1.57 17.49
N ASP A 218 -17.53 -1.74 17.40
CA ASP A 218 -18.25 -2.92 17.91
C ASP A 218 -18.39 -4.00 16.85
N ASP A 219 -18.86 -3.65 15.65
CA ASP A 219 -19.12 -4.62 14.57
C ASP A 219 -17.95 -4.77 13.59
N GLY A 220 -16.95 -3.88 13.64
CA GLY A 220 -15.81 -3.86 12.70
C GLY A 220 -16.22 -3.67 11.25
N ARG A 221 -17.36 -3.02 11.02
CA ARG A 221 -17.90 -2.75 9.68
C ARG A 221 -18.69 -1.45 9.64
N LEU A 222 -18.82 -0.90 8.45
CA LEU A 222 -19.64 0.25 8.18
C LEU A 222 -20.38 0.02 6.86
N THR A 223 -21.68 0.31 6.83
CA THR A 223 -22.48 0.22 5.60
C THR A 223 -22.50 1.60 4.94
N ASP A 224 -22.15 1.67 3.66
CA ASP A 224 -22.21 2.90 2.90
C ASP A 224 -23.66 3.24 2.47
N SER A 225 -23.83 4.42 1.87
CA SER A 225 -25.14 4.89 1.37
C SER A 225 -25.71 4.04 0.21
N GLN A 226 -24.88 3.22 -0.43
CA GLN A 226 -25.28 2.29 -1.49
C GLN A 226 -25.64 0.89 -0.95
N GLY A 227 -25.60 0.71 0.38
CA GLY A 227 -25.86 -0.58 1.02
C GLY A 227 -24.67 -1.55 1.00
N LYS A 228 -23.48 -1.10 0.54
CA LYS A 228 -22.27 -1.94 0.55
C LYS A 228 -21.64 -1.95 1.93
N VAL A 229 -21.28 -3.12 2.42
CA VAL A 229 -20.61 -3.30 3.71
C VAL A 229 -19.10 -3.20 3.52
N VAL A 230 -18.46 -2.30 4.25
CA VAL A 230 -17.01 -2.13 4.28
C VAL A 230 -16.47 -2.66 5.60
N SER A 231 -15.48 -3.54 5.53
CA SER A 231 -14.86 -4.18 6.70
C SER A 231 -13.70 -3.34 7.24
N PHE A 232 -13.71 -3.11 8.55
CA PHE A 232 -12.65 -2.43 9.31
C PHE A 232 -11.84 -3.40 10.19
N LYS A 233 -12.02 -4.71 10.03
CA LYS A 233 -11.37 -5.75 10.87
C LYS A 233 -9.85 -5.73 10.81
N ASN A 234 -9.30 -5.30 9.67
CA ASN A 234 -7.87 -5.23 9.43
C ASN A 234 -7.31 -3.80 9.59
N THR A 235 -8.09 -2.87 10.14
CA THR A 235 -7.64 -1.50 10.38
C THR A 235 -7.25 -1.28 11.84
N ILE A 236 -6.45 -0.25 12.08
CA ILE A 236 -6.20 0.32 13.40
C ILE A 236 -6.90 1.67 13.44
N ILE A 237 -7.78 1.86 14.40
CA ILE A 237 -8.54 3.11 14.56
C ILE A 237 -7.85 3.98 15.60
N ILE A 238 -7.55 5.21 15.25
CA ILE A 238 -6.95 6.20 16.15
C ILE A 238 -7.82 7.46 16.12
N MET A 239 -8.17 7.93 17.27
CA MET A 239 -8.85 9.20 17.47
C MET A 239 -7.92 10.13 18.23
N THR A 240 -7.77 11.39 17.81
CA THR A 240 -7.01 12.39 18.56
C THR A 240 -7.93 13.45 19.11
N SER A 241 -7.59 13.97 20.28
CA SER A 241 -8.28 15.10 20.88
C SER A 241 -7.33 16.02 21.59
N ASN A 242 -7.66 17.31 21.60
CA ASN A 242 -6.94 18.34 22.34
C ASN A 242 -7.61 18.66 23.69
N ILE A 243 -8.64 17.93 24.08
CA ILE A 243 -9.34 18.10 25.36
C ILE A 243 -8.41 17.68 26.50
N GLY A 244 -8.28 18.52 27.52
CA GLY A 244 -7.46 18.25 28.71
C GLY A 244 -5.98 18.65 28.56
N ALA A 245 -5.65 19.41 27.53
CA ALA A 245 -4.30 19.96 27.32
C ALA A 245 -4.15 21.34 27.93
#